data_0090f9c7b72479b1a4a6d11a8f30a141
#
_entry.id   0090f9c7b72479b1a4a6d11a8f30a141
#
_cell.length_a   1.000
_cell.length_b   1.000
_cell.length_c   1.000
_cell.angle_alpha   90.00
_cell.angle_beta   90.00
_cell.angle_gamma   90.00
#
_symmetry.space_group_name_H-M   'P 1'
#
loop_
_entity.id
_entity.type
_entity.pdbx_description
1 polymer ?
#
loop_
_entity_poly.entity_id
_entity_poly.type
_entity_poly.pdbx_seq_one_letter_code
_entity_poly.pdbx_strand_id
1 'polypeptide(L)'
;KKIVDAFKNRSAIEKYSVLVSKETIRENEYNLNIPRYVDSTDDPEKWDIRATMFGGIPVSEVDEFDDYWDAFPGLREALFKEASQGYLQPRTEDINGTIDSFESVEAYRVAFIEAFDGFYETLQEDLVDGVLDVVADKEKEKITEDIFRRIDPIKLANRYAAYQVFAEYWEIISADIEMLQTEGFEVITQVDPNMVIKKNNKNDDDDEVTEVQDGWKGHILPFELVQEMLMPDEVEAIQVLEERLSEIAGEYMEIIDSLDEDEKQGSFLNDSNDAFVSKELKATCDEILQGVESEEINALNKYMTMPKKEQLAFIKTCMDADWDKIEKNKDGSCKKLSLTSRIQQLKMEYEFPEDSYEGKLLSALRLSDEESAAKKDLKQKREALHIKTKETIEGLSEKEALQIVEQKWIEPLVCNLKMLSSNIVFEVISSMEYIAKKYATTFHE
;
A
#
# COMPACT_ATOMS: atom_id res chain seq x y z
N LYS A 1 9.82 21.02 -20.59
CA LYS A 1 10.30 20.57 -21.91
C LYS A 1 9.30 20.96 -23.00
N LYS A 2 8.00 20.61 -22.94
CA LYS A 2 6.98 20.87 -23.98
C LYS A 2 6.92 22.36 -24.42
N ILE A 3 6.96 23.31 -23.46
CA ILE A 3 6.97 24.75 -23.76
C ILE A 3 8.21 25.14 -24.57
N VAL A 4 9.38 24.68 -24.16
CA VAL A 4 10.66 24.97 -24.81
C VAL A 4 10.69 24.41 -26.22
N ASP A 5 10.19 23.19 -26.42
CA ASP A 5 10.16 22.54 -27.72
C ASP A 5 9.17 23.24 -28.67
N ALA A 6 7.95 23.55 -28.17
CA ALA A 6 6.96 24.32 -28.94
C ALA A 6 7.54 25.70 -29.40
N PHE A 7 8.27 26.39 -28.52
CA PHE A 7 8.89 27.66 -28.82
C PHE A 7 10.06 27.52 -29.82
N LYS A 8 10.98 26.58 -29.58
CA LYS A 8 12.14 26.33 -30.44
C LYS A 8 11.72 25.93 -31.86
N ASN A 9 10.78 24.99 -31.94
CA ASN A 9 10.31 24.42 -33.20
C ASN A 9 9.23 25.28 -33.88
N ARG A 10 8.76 26.34 -33.22
CA ARG A 10 7.63 27.17 -33.67
C ARG A 10 6.41 26.32 -34.04
N SER A 11 6.06 25.40 -33.18
CA SER A 11 4.99 24.46 -33.44
C SER A 11 3.64 25.04 -33.03
N ALA A 12 2.64 24.93 -33.92
CA ALA A 12 1.23 25.07 -33.52
C ALA A 12 0.75 23.73 -32.99
N ILE A 13 0.27 23.72 -31.75
CA ILE A 13 -0.28 22.56 -31.07
C ILE A 13 -1.68 22.92 -30.63
N GLU A 14 -2.66 22.12 -31.03
CA GLU A 14 -4.05 22.36 -30.71
C GLU A 14 -4.27 22.53 -29.20
N LYS A 15 -5.12 23.49 -28.82
CA LYS A 15 -5.43 23.85 -27.42
C LYS A 15 -4.24 24.23 -26.53
N TYR A 16 -3.00 24.33 -27.12
CA TYR A 16 -1.77 24.56 -26.36
C TYR A 16 -0.92 25.71 -26.86
N SER A 17 -0.61 25.79 -28.16
CA SER A 17 0.24 26.81 -28.72
C SER A 17 -0.13 27.16 -30.15
N VAL A 18 -0.01 28.44 -30.52
CA VAL A 18 -0.29 28.93 -31.88
C VAL A 18 0.78 29.92 -32.34
N LEU A 19 1.06 29.90 -33.61
CA LEU A 19 1.88 30.93 -34.28
C LEU A 19 0.98 32.07 -34.77
N VAL A 20 1.16 33.24 -34.19
CA VAL A 20 0.34 34.41 -34.53
C VAL A 20 1.21 35.40 -35.31
N SER A 21 0.68 35.88 -36.45
CA SER A 21 1.36 36.90 -37.25
C SER A 21 1.36 38.27 -36.55
N LYS A 22 2.34 39.12 -36.89
CA LYS A 22 2.37 40.51 -36.40
C LYS A 22 1.14 41.31 -36.83
N GLU A 23 0.62 40.99 -38.02
CA GLU A 23 -0.60 41.58 -38.56
C GLU A 23 -1.81 41.29 -37.69
N THR A 24 -2.00 40.03 -37.35
CA THR A 24 -3.08 39.60 -36.45
C THR A 24 -2.96 40.24 -35.07
N ILE A 25 -1.75 40.37 -34.52
CA ILE A 25 -1.52 41.03 -33.23
C ILE A 25 -1.88 42.53 -33.34
N ARG A 26 -1.54 43.18 -34.44
CA ARG A 26 -1.87 44.59 -34.71
C ARG A 26 -3.39 44.80 -34.85
N GLU A 27 -4.07 43.91 -35.56
CA GLU A 27 -5.54 43.91 -35.69
C GLU A 27 -6.25 43.75 -34.35
N ASN A 28 -5.64 43.01 -33.41
CA ASN A 28 -6.09 42.88 -32.06
C ASN A 28 -5.54 43.98 -31.11
N GLU A 29 -5.19 45.13 -31.63
CA GLU A 29 -4.72 46.29 -30.84
C GLU A 29 -3.50 46.00 -29.96
N TYR A 30 -2.61 45.12 -30.42
CA TYR A 30 -1.43 44.63 -29.69
C TYR A 30 -1.77 43.92 -28.36
N ASN A 31 -2.97 43.43 -28.21
CA ASN A 31 -3.36 42.62 -27.05
C ASN A 31 -2.70 41.25 -27.14
N LEU A 32 -1.85 40.91 -26.15
CA LEU A 32 -1.12 39.66 -26.05
C LEU A 32 -1.76 38.66 -25.11
N ASN A 33 -3.02 38.85 -24.78
CA ASN A 33 -3.75 37.91 -23.92
C ASN A 33 -3.90 36.53 -24.61
N ILE A 34 -3.29 35.49 -24.07
CA ILE A 34 -3.20 34.15 -24.65
C ILE A 34 -4.55 33.56 -25.05
N PRO A 35 -5.60 33.61 -24.20
CA PRO A 35 -6.91 33.07 -24.55
C PRO A 35 -7.58 33.63 -25.78
N ARG A 36 -7.09 34.78 -26.27
CA ARG A 36 -7.57 35.38 -27.54
C ARG A 36 -7.08 34.63 -28.78
N TYR A 37 -5.95 33.90 -28.64
CA TYR A 37 -5.26 33.24 -29.74
C TYR A 37 -5.27 31.72 -29.61
N VAL A 38 -5.32 31.21 -28.41
CA VAL A 38 -5.40 29.78 -28.10
C VAL A 38 -6.61 29.55 -27.21
N ASP A 39 -7.59 28.84 -27.74
CA ASP A 39 -8.71 28.34 -26.94
C ASP A 39 -8.28 27.02 -26.31
N SER A 40 -8.09 27.02 -24.99
CA SER A 40 -7.74 25.85 -24.20
C SER A 40 -8.96 25.23 -23.51
N THR A 41 -10.18 25.73 -23.79
CA THR A 41 -11.40 25.19 -23.20
C THR A 41 -11.74 23.85 -23.85
N ASP A 42 -12.26 22.94 -23.05
CA ASP A 42 -12.81 21.70 -23.57
C ASP A 42 -14.12 21.98 -24.30
N ASP A 43 -14.36 21.27 -25.40
CA ASP A 43 -15.60 21.39 -26.12
C ASP A 43 -16.77 20.98 -25.20
N PRO A 44 -17.90 21.70 -25.26
CA PRO A 44 -19.04 21.33 -24.44
C PRO A 44 -19.54 19.95 -24.83
N GLU A 45 -19.89 19.16 -23.81
CA GLU A 45 -20.41 17.83 -24.01
C GLU A 45 -21.65 17.85 -24.91
N LYS A 46 -21.61 17.08 -25.98
CA LYS A 46 -22.73 16.96 -26.93
C LYS A 46 -23.60 15.78 -26.52
N TRP A 47 -24.88 15.98 -26.51
CA TRP A 47 -25.89 14.94 -26.25
C TRP A 47 -26.77 14.75 -27.47
N ASP A 48 -26.82 13.51 -27.97
CA ASP A 48 -27.75 13.14 -29.03
C ASP A 48 -29.17 12.94 -28.44
N ILE A 49 -30.16 13.70 -28.94
CA ILE A 49 -31.53 13.70 -28.43
C ILE A 49 -32.15 12.33 -28.60
N ARG A 50 -31.96 11.68 -29.78
CA ARG A 50 -32.54 10.37 -30.03
C ARG A 50 -31.92 9.30 -29.14
N ALA A 51 -30.58 9.32 -28.98
CA ALA A 51 -29.88 8.40 -28.09
C ALA A 51 -30.36 8.57 -26.63
N THR A 52 -30.56 9.80 -26.17
CA THR A 52 -31.07 10.10 -24.84
C THR A 52 -32.52 9.60 -24.65
N MET A 53 -33.36 9.64 -25.72
CA MET A 53 -34.75 9.20 -25.63
C MET A 53 -34.92 7.69 -25.79
N PHE A 54 -34.17 7.06 -26.67
CA PHE A 54 -34.41 5.67 -27.12
C PHE A 54 -33.21 4.75 -26.89
N GLY A 55 -32.13 5.27 -26.36
CA GLY A 55 -30.89 4.53 -26.18
C GLY A 55 -30.08 4.35 -27.49
N GLY A 56 -28.90 3.75 -27.34
CA GLY A 56 -27.95 3.54 -28.42
C GLY A 56 -26.93 4.67 -28.49
N ILE A 57 -25.69 4.35 -28.85
CA ILE A 57 -24.56 5.26 -28.94
C ILE A 57 -24.43 5.73 -30.38
N PRO A 58 -24.41 7.05 -30.66
CA PRO A 58 -24.19 7.54 -32.02
C PRO A 58 -22.87 7.04 -32.58
N VAL A 59 -22.86 6.57 -33.83
CA VAL A 59 -21.64 6.15 -34.52
C VAL A 59 -20.60 7.28 -34.54
N SER A 60 -21.05 8.53 -34.73
CA SER A 60 -20.16 9.70 -34.75
C SER A 60 -19.40 9.93 -33.43
N GLU A 61 -19.99 9.59 -32.28
CA GLU A 61 -19.30 9.71 -30.98
C GLU A 61 -18.27 8.59 -30.78
N VAL A 62 -18.54 7.40 -31.30
CA VAL A 62 -17.56 6.29 -31.30
C VAL A 62 -16.43 6.56 -32.30
N ASP A 63 -16.71 7.20 -33.39
CA ASP A 63 -15.72 7.59 -34.40
C ASP A 63 -14.81 8.75 -33.92
N GLU A 64 -15.20 9.52 -32.91
CA GLU A 64 -14.31 10.50 -32.27
C GLU A 64 -13.07 9.86 -31.62
N PHE A 65 -13.08 8.55 -31.39
CA PHE A 65 -11.97 7.78 -30.84
C PHE A 65 -11.11 7.09 -31.94
N ASP A 66 -11.02 7.65 -33.14
CA ASP A 66 -10.29 7.05 -34.26
C ASP A 66 -8.84 6.70 -33.90
N ASP A 67 -8.15 7.50 -33.08
CA ASP A 67 -6.80 7.24 -32.61
C ASP A 67 -6.72 5.91 -31.80
N TYR A 68 -7.78 5.57 -31.05
CA TYR A 68 -7.83 4.30 -30.30
C TYR A 68 -8.04 3.11 -31.28
N TRP A 69 -8.93 3.27 -32.25
CA TRP A 69 -9.18 2.23 -33.26
C TRP A 69 -7.98 1.95 -34.13
N ASP A 70 -7.21 3.01 -34.40
CA ASP A 70 -5.95 2.90 -35.12
C ASP A 70 -4.85 2.24 -34.29
N ALA A 71 -4.81 2.45 -32.96
CA ALA A 71 -3.86 1.82 -32.07
C ALA A 71 -4.22 0.38 -31.75
N PHE A 72 -5.53 0.07 -31.66
CA PHE A 72 -6.06 -1.25 -31.30
C PHE A 72 -6.97 -1.84 -32.38
N PRO A 73 -6.42 -2.33 -33.50
CA PRO A 73 -7.22 -2.88 -34.58
C PRO A 73 -8.15 -4.01 -34.13
N GLY A 74 -9.42 -3.93 -34.51
CA GLY A 74 -10.46 -4.91 -34.18
C GLY A 74 -11.17 -4.68 -32.83
N LEU A 75 -10.65 -3.78 -31.98
CA LEU A 75 -11.25 -3.52 -30.68
C LEU A 75 -12.63 -2.89 -30.77
N ARG A 76 -12.83 -1.95 -31.75
CA ARG A 76 -14.13 -1.32 -32.02
C ARG A 76 -15.23 -2.34 -32.28
N GLU A 77 -14.99 -3.32 -33.14
CA GLU A 77 -15.92 -4.37 -33.48
C GLU A 77 -16.14 -5.37 -32.34
N ALA A 78 -15.15 -5.55 -31.47
CA ALA A 78 -15.28 -6.36 -30.27
C ALA A 78 -16.18 -5.71 -29.22
N LEU A 79 -16.10 -4.40 -29.06
CA LEU A 79 -16.84 -3.66 -28.05
C LEU A 79 -18.27 -3.28 -28.47
N PHE A 80 -18.47 -2.95 -29.76
CA PHE A 80 -19.72 -2.41 -30.26
C PHE A 80 -20.33 -3.23 -31.38
N LYS A 81 -21.65 -3.24 -31.47
CA LYS A 81 -22.43 -3.80 -32.57
C LYS A 81 -23.50 -2.80 -33.00
N GLU A 82 -23.92 -2.88 -34.27
CA GLU A 82 -25.00 -2.06 -34.77
C GLU A 82 -26.33 -2.41 -34.06
N ALA A 83 -26.98 -1.39 -33.52
CA ALA A 83 -28.29 -1.50 -32.89
C ALA A 83 -29.42 -1.06 -33.86
N SER A 84 -29.16 0.07 -34.56
CA SER A 84 -30.05 0.61 -35.61
C SER A 84 -29.21 1.53 -36.50
N GLN A 85 -29.79 1.97 -37.64
CA GLN A 85 -29.07 2.83 -38.58
C GLN A 85 -28.46 4.06 -37.90
N GLY A 86 -27.12 4.11 -37.85
CA GLY A 86 -26.33 5.20 -37.24
C GLY A 86 -26.17 5.11 -35.73
N TYR A 87 -26.57 4.01 -35.09
CA TYR A 87 -26.42 3.81 -33.64
C TYR A 87 -25.89 2.44 -33.30
N LEU A 88 -24.97 2.42 -32.36
CA LEU A 88 -24.31 1.22 -31.81
C LEU A 88 -24.85 0.89 -30.41
N GLN A 89 -24.55 -0.32 -29.99
CA GLN A 89 -24.75 -0.74 -28.60
C GLN A 89 -23.56 -1.62 -28.17
N PRO A 90 -23.22 -1.62 -26.86
CA PRO A 90 -22.18 -2.49 -26.34
C PRO A 90 -22.49 -3.98 -26.64
N ARG A 91 -21.46 -4.76 -26.94
CA ARG A 91 -21.57 -6.22 -27.09
C ARG A 91 -21.49 -6.94 -25.76
N THR A 92 -20.84 -6.33 -24.79
CA THR A 92 -20.55 -6.89 -23.47
C THR A 92 -20.91 -5.88 -22.39
N GLU A 93 -21.24 -6.37 -21.21
CA GLU A 93 -21.36 -5.56 -19.99
C GLU A 93 -20.00 -5.33 -19.33
N ASP A 94 -19.05 -6.27 -19.51
CA ASP A 94 -17.67 -6.17 -19.03
C ASP A 94 -16.78 -5.60 -20.13
N ILE A 95 -16.79 -4.28 -20.26
CA ILE A 95 -15.93 -3.53 -21.19
C ILE A 95 -14.47 -3.62 -20.75
N ASN A 96 -14.22 -3.49 -19.46
CA ASN A 96 -12.87 -3.53 -18.87
C ASN A 96 -12.19 -4.87 -19.19
N GLY A 97 -12.78 -6.00 -18.78
CA GLY A 97 -12.20 -7.33 -19.05
C GLY A 97 -12.04 -7.62 -20.53
N THR A 98 -12.96 -7.11 -21.37
CA THR A 98 -12.85 -7.27 -22.84
C THR A 98 -11.66 -6.52 -23.41
N ILE A 99 -11.43 -5.28 -22.99
CA ILE A 99 -10.28 -4.46 -23.45
C ILE A 99 -8.97 -5.05 -22.90
N ASP A 100 -8.94 -5.36 -21.62
CA ASP A 100 -7.72 -5.80 -20.93
C ASP A 100 -7.16 -7.11 -21.51
N SER A 101 -8.03 -8.01 -21.95
CA SER A 101 -7.67 -9.30 -22.55
C SER A 101 -7.62 -9.28 -24.09
N PHE A 102 -7.77 -8.12 -24.73
CA PHE A 102 -7.84 -8.06 -26.18
C PHE A 102 -6.45 -8.19 -26.83
N GLU A 103 -6.32 -9.01 -27.88
CA GLU A 103 -5.05 -9.37 -28.51
C GLU A 103 -4.22 -8.13 -28.94
N SER A 104 -4.85 -7.11 -29.55
CA SER A 104 -4.11 -5.92 -29.97
C SER A 104 -3.71 -5.01 -28.80
N VAL A 105 -4.40 -5.06 -27.68
CA VAL A 105 -4.04 -4.35 -26.45
C VAL A 105 -2.84 -5.02 -25.78
N GLU A 106 -2.83 -6.34 -25.73
CA GLU A 106 -1.68 -7.10 -25.22
C GLU A 106 -0.45 -6.92 -26.12
N ALA A 107 -0.62 -6.98 -27.43
CA ALA A 107 0.45 -6.68 -28.39
C ALA A 107 1.01 -5.25 -28.22
N TYR A 108 0.15 -4.28 -27.91
CA TYR A 108 0.55 -2.91 -27.61
C TYR A 108 1.40 -2.82 -26.34
N ARG A 109 1.00 -3.50 -25.26
CA ARG A 109 1.79 -3.56 -24.01
C ARG A 109 3.17 -4.17 -24.26
N VAL A 110 3.22 -5.28 -25.00
CA VAL A 110 4.47 -5.95 -25.35
C VAL A 110 5.37 -5.00 -26.18
N ALA A 111 4.83 -4.36 -27.22
CA ALA A 111 5.58 -3.43 -28.05
C ALA A 111 6.10 -2.22 -27.24
N PHE A 112 5.33 -1.76 -26.25
CA PHE A 112 5.75 -0.68 -25.36
C PHE A 112 6.91 -1.10 -24.45
N ILE A 113 6.86 -2.32 -23.91
CA ILE A 113 7.93 -2.88 -23.08
C ILE A 113 9.19 -3.08 -23.92
N GLU A 114 9.06 -3.65 -25.13
CA GLU A 114 10.18 -3.88 -26.07
C GLU A 114 10.85 -2.57 -26.52
N ALA A 115 10.12 -1.45 -26.59
CA ALA A 115 10.71 -0.17 -26.91
C ALA A 115 11.76 0.29 -25.88
N PHE A 116 11.68 -0.21 -24.66
CA PHE A 116 12.66 0.05 -23.59
C PHE A 116 13.69 -1.06 -23.42
N ASP A 117 13.77 -2.02 -24.35
CA ASP A 117 14.83 -3.03 -24.32
C ASP A 117 16.21 -2.35 -24.46
N GLY A 118 17.17 -2.81 -23.63
CA GLY A 118 18.51 -2.23 -23.58
C GLY A 118 18.58 -0.82 -22.97
N PHE A 119 17.46 -0.26 -22.51
CA PHE A 119 17.48 1.08 -21.87
C PHE A 119 18.11 1.05 -20.48
N TYR A 120 17.88 -0.05 -19.74
CA TYR A 120 18.48 -0.27 -18.43
C TYR A 120 20.02 -0.27 -18.53
N GLU A 121 20.56 -1.05 -19.45
CA GLU A 121 21.99 -1.17 -19.70
C GLU A 121 22.59 0.17 -20.12
N THR A 122 21.89 0.92 -20.98
CA THR A 122 22.32 2.27 -21.37
C THR A 122 22.43 3.22 -20.18
N LEU A 123 21.42 3.20 -19.28
CA LEU A 123 21.44 4.02 -18.07
C LEU A 123 22.54 3.59 -17.10
N GLN A 124 22.81 2.29 -16.97
CA GLN A 124 23.88 1.77 -16.15
C GLN A 124 25.25 2.27 -16.63
N GLU A 125 25.54 2.14 -17.93
CA GLU A 125 26.78 2.63 -18.52
C GLU A 125 26.93 4.15 -18.38
N ASP A 126 25.85 4.91 -18.60
CA ASP A 126 25.88 6.37 -18.64
C ASP A 126 25.90 7.02 -17.25
N LEU A 127 25.22 6.43 -16.26
CA LEU A 127 25.01 7.06 -14.96
C LEU A 127 25.82 6.40 -13.83
N VAL A 128 26.00 5.07 -13.85
CA VAL A 128 26.63 4.35 -12.75
C VAL A 128 28.12 4.11 -13.03
N ASP A 129 28.44 3.51 -14.17
CA ASP A 129 29.84 3.18 -14.51
C ASP A 129 30.69 4.44 -14.73
N GLY A 130 30.09 5.50 -15.22
CA GLY A 130 30.75 6.79 -15.52
C GLY A 130 30.43 7.91 -14.52
N VAL A 131 29.89 7.61 -13.34
CA VAL A 131 29.27 8.59 -12.43
C VAL A 131 30.12 9.83 -12.11
N LEU A 132 31.44 9.67 -11.97
CA LEU A 132 32.35 10.78 -11.66
C LEU A 132 32.57 11.75 -12.83
N ASP A 133 32.36 11.30 -14.05
CA ASP A 133 32.57 12.08 -15.28
C ASP A 133 31.26 12.62 -15.87
N VAL A 134 30.10 12.28 -15.28
CA VAL A 134 28.78 12.71 -15.74
C VAL A 134 28.64 14.23 -15.69
N VAL A 135 28.23 14.83 -16.81
CA VAL A 135 27.81 16.23 -16.86
C VAL A 135 26.29 16.26 -16.86
N ALA A 136 25.69 16.50 -15.70
CA ALA A 136 24.26 16.34 -15.45
C ALA A 136 23.34 16.93 -16.54
N ASP A 137 23.58 18.17 -16.99
CA ASP A 137 22.74 18.81 -18.01
C ASP A 137 22.82 18.13 -19.38
N LYS A 138 24.00 17.64 -19.77
CA LYS A 138 24.20 16.96 -21.05
C LYS A 138 23.57 15.56 -21.01
N GLU A 139 23.74 14.86 -19.89
CA GLU A 139 23.21 13.52 -19.73
C GLU A 139 21.68 13.55 -19.66
N LYS A 140 21.11 14.53 -18.96
CA LYS A 140 19.66 14.78 -18.98
C LYS A 140 19.11 14.96 -20.39
N GLU A 141 19.81 15.71 -21.23
CA GLU A 141 19.39 15.94 -22.62
C GLU A 141 19.51 14.65 -23.45
N LYS A 142 20.60 13.90 -23.31
CA LYS A 142 20.86 12.63 -24.01
C LYS A 142 19.80 11.59 -23.67
N ILE A 143 19.51 11.37 -22.38
CA ILE A 143 18.50 10.43 -21.91
C ILE A 143 17.10 10.87 -22.38
N THR A 144 16.80 12.17 -22.32
CA THR A 144 15.52 12.70 -22.83
C THR A 144 15.33 12.38 -24.32
N GLU A 145 16.38 12.56 -25.13
CA GLU A 145 16.33 12.26 -26.57
C GLU A 145 16.17 10.76 -26.82
N ASP A 146 16.82 9.92 -26.03
CA ASP A 146 16.67 8.46 -26.14
C ASP A 146 15.24 8.03 -25.79
N ILE A 147 14.67 8.54 -24.69
CA ILE A 147 13.27 8.29 -24.33
C ILE A 147 12.33 8.71 -25.46
N PHE A 148 12.52 9.89 -26.02
CA PHE A 148 11.68 10.39 -27.12
C PHE A 148 11.77 9.49 -28.35
N ARG A 149 12.98 9.09 -28.73
CA ARG A 149 13.20 8.18 -29.86
C ARG A 149 12.50 6.83 -29.70
N ARG A 150 12.43 6.31 -28.48
CA ARG A 150 11.76 5.03 -28.13
C ARG A 150 10.24 5.16 -28.14
N ILE A 151 9.73 6.28 -27.68
CA ILE A 151 8.28 6.51 -27.51
C ILE A 151 7.60 7.00 -28.79
N ASP A 152 8.27 7.84 -29.60
CA ASP A 152 7.68 8.47 -30.79
C ASP A 152 7.05 7.51 -31.81
N PRO A 153 7.56 6.27 -32.02
CA PRO A 153 6.92 5.34 -32.92
C PRO A 153 5.63 4.71 -32.37
N ILE A 154 5.36 4.84 -31.07
CA ILE A 154 4.25 4.17 -30.40
C ILE A 154 3.02 5.09 -30.45
N LYS A 155 1.94 4.63 -31.07
CA LYS A 155 0.67 5.34 -31.13
C LYS A 155 0.12 5.61 -29.72
N LEU A 156 -0.58 6.70 -29.54
CA LEU A 156 -1.15 7.18 -28.27
C LEU A 156 -0.10 7.53 -27.19
N ALA A 157 1.14 7.10 -27.33
CA ALA A 157 2.18 7.38 -26.35
C ALA A 157 2.58 8.86 -26.37
N ASN A 158 2.51 9.51 -25.21
CA ASN A 158 2.87 10.91 -25.05
C ASN A 158 4.31 11.03 -24.55
N ARG A 159 5.23 11.49 -25.42
CA ARG A 159 6.65 11.72 -25.08
C ARG A 159 6.84 12.64 -23.87
N TYR A 160 5.94 13.59 -23.65
CA TYR A 160 6.04 14.51 -22.52
C TYR A 160 5.54 13.90 -21.20
N ALA A 161 4.66 12.92 -21.27
CA ALA A 161 4.33 12.10 -20.09
C ALA A 161 5.53 11.24 -19.67
N ALA A 162 6.22 10.62 -20.64
CA ALA A 162 7.46 9.89 -20.36
C ALA A 162 8.58 10.81 -19.83
N TYR A 163 8.69 12.03 -20.40
CA TYR A 163 9.63 13.03 -19.88
C TYR A 163 9.28 13.43 -18.44
N GLN A 164 8.00 13.53 -18.08
CA GLN A 164 7.61 13.89 -16.72
C GLN A 164 8.06 12.82 -15.72
N VAL A 165 7.84 11.54 -16.05
CA VAL A 165 8.37 10.42 -15.25
C VAL A 165 9.87 10.53 -15.08
N PHE A 166 10.60 10.70 -16.18
CA PHE A 166 12.06 10.85 -16.13
C PHE A 166 12.50 12.06 -15.30
N ALA A 167 11.83 13.22 -15.45
CA ALA A 167 12.21 14.44 -14.76
C ALA A 167 12.10 14.34 -13.24
N GLU A 168 11.10 13.61 -12.74
CA GLU A 168 10.91 13.35 -11.30
C GLU A 168 12.08 12.52 -10.74
N TYR A 169 12.46 11.45 -11.43
CA TYR A 169 13.62 10.64 -11.03
C TYR A 169 14.94 11.38 -11.22
N TRP A 170 15.05 12.21 -12.25
CA TRP A 170 16.27 12.98 -12.52
C TRP A 170 16.62 13.96 -11.40
N GLU A 171 15.65 14.51 -10.71
CA GLU A 171 15.92 15.38 -9.56
C GLU A 171 16.68 14.64 -8.46
N ILE A 172 16.30 13.39 -8.18
CA ILE A 172 16.97 12.52 -7.21
C ILE A 172 18.36 12.12 -7.73
N ILE A 173 18.43 11.61 -8.95
CA ILE A 173 19.66 11.11 -9.56
C ILE A 173 20.72 12.23 -9.65
N SER A 174 20.33 13.41 -10.11
CA SER A 174 21.27 14.53 -10.26
C SER A 174 21.80 15.05 -8.93
N ALA A 175 20.99 15.04 -7.87
CA ALA A 175 21.43 15.40 -6.53
C ALA A 175 22.44 14.39 -5.98
N ASP A 176 22.17 13.11 -6.12
CA ASP A 176 23.07 12.04 -5.71
C ASP A 176 24.41 12.08 -6.49
N ILE A 177 24.35 12.32 -7.82
CA ILE A 177 25.55 12.48 -8.67
C ILE A 177 26.39 13.67 -8.19
N GLU A 178 25.76 14.81 -7.88
CA GLU A 178 26.49 15.99 -7.38
C GLU A 178 27.19 15.69 -6.05
N MET A 179 26.54 14.99 -5.15
CA MET A 179 27.15 14.54 -3.88
C MET A 179 28.36 13.62 -4.12
N LEU A 180 28.19 12.62 -4.99
CA LEU A 180 29.25 11.68 -5.33
C LEU A 180 30.47 12.36 -5.97
N GLN A 181 30.25 13.32 -6.86
CA GLN A 181 31.32 14.07 -7.53
C GLN A 181 32.03 15.05 -6.58
N THR A 182 31.32 15.54 -5.56
CA THR A 182 31.88 16.54 -4.61
C THR A 182 32.60 15.86 -3.44
N GLU A 183 32.04 14.78 -2.90
CA GLU A 183 32.48 14.15 -1.66
C GLU A 183 33.17 12.79 -1.89
N GLY A 184 33.02 12.20 -3.09
CA GLY A 184 33.57 10.90 -3.44
C GLY A 184 32.67 9.74 -3.07
N PHE A 185 33.14 8.51 -3.34
CA PHE A 185 32.34 7.29 -3.13
C PHE A 185 31.98 7.00 -1.65
N GLU A 186 32.74 7.55 -0.71
CA GLU A 186 32.49 7.33 0.72
C GLU A 186 31.11 7.85 1.16
N VAL A 187 30.54 8.83 0.45
CA VAL A 187 29.22 9.38 0.75
C VAL A 187 28.08 8.37 0.54
N ILE A 188 28.27 7.35 -0.32
CA ILE A 188 27.25 6.33 -0.53
C ILE A 188 27.02 5.51 0.74
N THR A 189 28.09 5.18 1.46
CA THR A 189 28.04 4.37 2.68
C THR A 189 27.86 5.19 3.96
N GLN A 190 27.67 6.50 3.81
CA GLN A 190 27.42 7.38 4.96
C GLN A 190 25.99 7.24 5.48
N VAL A 191 25.89 7.25 6.82
CA VAL A 191 24.62 7.20 7.54
C VAL A 191 24.50 8.41 8.47
N ASP A 192 23.42 9.16 8.36
CA ASP A 192 23.16 10.36 9.13
C ASP A 192 22.16 10.11 10.27
N PRO A 193 22.22 10.88 11.37
CA PRO A 193 21.16 10.93 12.35
C PRO A 193 19.85 11.40 11.69
N ASN A 194 18.77 10.66 11.88
CA ASN A 194 17.46 11.09 11.42
C ASN A 194 16.86 12.06 12.46
N MET A 195 16.85 13.34 12.13
CA MET A 195 16.33 14.39 13.01
C MET A 195 14.85 14.63 12.70
N VAL A 196 13.99 14.47 13.70
CA VAL A 196 12.55 14.69 13.60
C VAL A 196 12.08 15.77 14.57
N ILE A 197 11.12 16.54 14.14
CA ILE A 197 10.52 17.60 14.91
C ILE A 197 9.39 17.02 15.77
N LYS A 198 9.53 17.01 17.11
CA LYS A 198 8.46 16.61 18.04
C LYS A 198 7.86 17.84 18.72
N LYS A 199 6.53 17.97 18.64
CA LYS A 199 5.78 18.98 19.39
C LYS A 199 5.63 18.53 20.84
N ASN A 200 6.03 19.37 21.78
CA ASN A 200 5.87 19.12 23.21
C ASN A 200 4.46 19.53 23.66
N ASN A 201 3.55 18.55 23.77
CA ASN A 201 2.15 18.75 24.19
C ASN A 201 2.00 19.05 25.72
N LYS A 202 2.92 19.73 26.36
CA LYS A 202 2.86 19.84 27.82
C LYS A 202 2.26 21.11 28.40
N ASN A 203 2.04 22.17 27.62
CA ASN A 203 1.30 23.36 28.10
C ASN A 203 0.67 24.11 26.92
N ASP A 204 -0.53 24.62 27.11
CA ASP A 204 -1.43 25.24 26.12
C ASP A 204 -0.96 26.59 25.51
N ASP A 205 0.21 27.13 25.84
CA ASP A 205 0.57 28.48 25.45
C ASP A 205 1.92 28.68 24.73
N ASP A 206 2.77 27.65 24.55
CA ASP A 206 3.99 27.78 23.75
C ASP A 206 4.22 26.49 22.96
N ASP A 207 4.07 26.54 21.62
CA ASP A 207 4.47 25.51 20.67
C ASP A 207 6.01 25.35 20.67
N GLU A 208 6.57 24.84 21.76
CA GLU A 208 7.99 24.54 21.81
C GLU A 208 8.28 23.29 21.00
N VAL A 209 8.80 23.52 19.81
CA VAL A 209 9.20 22.51 18.85
C VAL A 209 10.62 22.08 19.19
N THR A 210 10.81 20.81 19.56
CA THR A 210 12.15 20.27 19.83
C THR A 210 12.55 19.30 18.72
N GLU A 211 13.76 19.46 18.20
CA GLU A 211 14.36 18.54 17.27
C GLU A 211 15.02 17.40 18.05
N VAL A 212 14.60 16.16 17.76
CA VAL A 212 15.11 14.97 18.43
C VAL A 212 15.56 13.94 17.39
N GLN A 213 16.61 13.21 17.70
CA GLN A 213 17.05 12.11 16.85
C GLN A 213 16.08 10.93 17.00
N ASP A 214 15.57 10.45 15.86
CA ASP A 214 14.71 9.28 15.75
C ASP A 214 15.34 8.27 14.79
N GLY A 215 16.34 7.56 15.28
CA GLY A 215 17.10 6.60 14.51
C GLY A 215 18.12 7.21 13.55
N TRP A 216 18.32 6.54 12.43
CA TRP A 216 19.32 6.82 11.41
C TRP A 216 18.68 6.78 10.02
N LYS A 217 19.29 7.46 9.05
CA LYS A 217 18.94 7.40 7.64
C LYS A 217 20.21 7.33 6.80
N GLY A 218 20.17 6.64 5.69
CA GLY A 218 21.29 6.67 4.74
C GLY A 218 21.39 8.04 4.06
N HIS A 219 22.61 8.46 3.80
CA HIS A 219 22.84 9.74 3.13
C HIS A 219 22.37 9.69 1.68
N ILE A 220 22.77 8.66 0.94
CA ILE A 220 22.33 8.37 -0.43
C ILE A 220 21.42 7.14 -0.47
N LEU A 221 21.74 6.06 0.25
CA LEU A 221 21.03 4.79 0.18
C LEU A 221 19.82 4.76 1.14
N PRO A 222 18.56 4.68 0.63
CA PRO A 222 17.40 4.49 1.48
C PRO A 222 17.48 3.19 2.27
N PHE A 223 17.14 3.23 3.57
CA PHE A 223 17.17 2.04 4.42
C PHE A 223 16.25 0.93 3.88
N GLU A 224 15.06 1.31 3.43
CA GLU A 224 14.07 0.38 2.89
C GLU A 224 14.64 -0.41 1.70
N LEU A 225 15.31 0.25 0.77
CA LEU A 225 15.92 -0.41 -0.39
C LEU A 225 17.03 -1.39 0.03
N VAL A 226 17.88 -0.98 0.98
CA VAL A 226 18.95 -1.85 1.50
C VAL A 226 18.37 -3.06 2.22
N GLN A 227 17.27 -2.88 2.98
CA GLN A 227 16.57 -3.96 3.67
C GLN A 227 15.95 -4.95 2.68
N GLU A 228 15.25 -4.46 1.66
CA GLU A 228 14.63 -5.30 0.62
C GLU A 228 15.67 -6.12 -0.15
N MET A 229 16.82 -5.50 -0.49
CA MET A 229 17.86 -6.17 -1.28
C MET A 229 18.71 -7.15 -0.46
N LEU A 230 19.09 -6.79 0.77
CA LEU A 230 20.09 -7.51 1.54
C LEU A 230 19.58 -8.25 2.77
N MET A 231 18.34 -7.97 3.20
CA MET A 231 17.72 -8.51 4.41
C MET A 231 16.25 -8.93 4.16
N PRO A 232 15.93 -9.63 3.06
CA PRO A 232 14.55 -9.97 2.72
C PRO A 232 13.89 -10.84 3.80
N ASP A 233 14.62 -11.74 4.43
CA ASP A 233 14.09 -12.64 5.48
C ASP A 233 13.62 -11.85 6.71
N GLU A 234 14.37 -10.81 7.12
CA GLU A 234 14.00 -9.95 8.24
C GLU A 234 12.80 -9.05 7.89
N VAL A 235 12.73 -8.55 6.67
CA VAL A 235 11.59 -7.78 6.16
C VAL A 235 10.35 -8.66 6.14
N GLU A 236 10.42 -9.87 5.59
CA GLU A 236 9.32 -10.84 5.58
C GLU A 236 8.84 -11.18 7.00
N ALA A 237 9.78 -11.39 7.94
CA ALA A 237 9.44 -11.68 9.32
C ALA A 237 8.71 -10.53 10.03
N ILE A 238 8.93 -9.29 9.61
CA ILE A 238 8.20 -8.10 10.08
C ILE A 238 6.81 -8.05 9.43
N GLN A 239 6.73 -8.25 8.11
CA GLN A 239 5.46 -8.25 7.37
C GLN A 239 4.48 -9.30 7.90
N VAL A 240 4.95 -10.52 8.18
CA VAL A 240 4.13 -11.58 8.77
C VAL A 240 3.54 -11.14 10.13
N LEU A 241 4.32 -10.43 10.96
CA LEU A 241 3.80 -9.93 12.24
C LEU A 241 2.79 -8.80 12.06
N GLU A 242 2.99 -7.94 11.07
CA GLU A 242 2.05 -6.85 10.72
C GLU A 242 0.74 -7.39 10.17
N GLU A 243 0.81 -8.39 9.28
CA GLU A 243 -0.36 -9.12 8.76
C GLU A 243 -1.12 -9.79 9.91
N ARG A 244 -0.41 -10.49 10.80
CA ARG A 244 -1.05 -11.13 11.98
C ARG A 244 -1.74 -10.12 12.89
N LEU A 245 -1.14 -8.95 13.13
CA LEU A 245 -1.77 -7.87 13.90
C LEU A 245 -3.01 -7.31 13.20
N SER A 246 -3.01 -7.24 11.88
CA SER A 246 -4.18 -6.85 11.09
C SER A 246 -5.30 -7.90 11.16
N GLU A 247 -4.95 -9.20 11.10
CA GLU A 247 -5.91 -10.30 11.29
C GLU A 247 -6.55 -10.26 12.67
N ILE A 248 -5.73 -10.08 13.73
CA ILE A 248 -6.23 -9.95 15.10
C ILE A 248 -7.24 -8.79 15.22
N ALA A 249 -6.99 -7.67 14.57
CA ALA A 249 -7.94 -6.54 14.55
C ALA A 249 -9.26 -6.93 13.87
N GLY A 250 -9.21 -7.72 12.79
CA GLY A 250 -10.39 -8.30 12.14
C GLY A 250 -11.15 -9.26 13.04
N GLU A 251 -10.42 -10.19 13.69
CA GLU A 251 -10.99 -11.16 14.63
C GLU A 251 -11.69 -10.47 15.83
N TYR A 252 -11.14 -9.34 16.32
CA TYR A 252 -11.82 -8.54 17.33
C TYR A 252 -13.16 -7.98 16.85
N MET A 253 -13.22 -7.46 15.63
CA MET A 253 -14.47 -6.96 15.07
C MET A 253 -15.51 -8.08 14.93
N GLU A 254 -15.11 -9.25 14.45
CA GLU A 254 -15.99 -10.41 14.34
C GLU A 254 -16.55 -10.84 15.71
N ILE A 255 -15.70 -10.87 16.73
CA ILE A 255 -16.15 -11.18 18.10
C ILE A 255 -17.15 -10.13 18.59
N ILE A 256 -16.83 -8.84 18.44
CA ILE A 256 -17.72 -7.74 18.87
C ILE A 256 -19.06 -7.79 18.14
N ASP A 257 -19.06 -8.04 16.83
CA ASP A 257 -20.27 -8.11 16.02
C ASP A 257 -21.13 -9.33 16.41
N SER A 258 -20.51 -10.40 16.87
CA SER A 258 -21.19 -11.61 17.34
C SER A 258 -21.83 -11.50 18.73
N LEU A 259 -21.50 -10.43 19.49
CA LEU A 259 -22.11 -10.17 20.80
C LEU A 259 -23.52 -9.57 20.66
N ASP A 260 -24.45 -10.01 21.49
CA ASP A 260 -25.79 -9.43 21.57
C ASP A 260 -25.74 -8.02 22.20
N GLU A 261 -26.78 -7.21 21.96
CA GLU A 261 -26.87 -5.82 22.47
C GLU A 261 -26.79 -5.73 24.01
N ASP A 262 -27.32 -6.76 24.72
CA ASP A 262 -27.24 -6.83 26.17
C ASP A 262 -25.83 -7.22 26.64
N GLU A 263 -25.12 -8.03 25.87
CA GLU A 263 -23.74 -8.46 26.13
C GLU A 263 -22.74 -7.31 25.92
N LYS A 264 -23.02 -6.41 24.96
CA LYS A 264 -22.19 -5.22 24.68
C LYS A 264 -22.21 -4.15 25.76
N GLN A 265 -23.10 -4.26 26.77
CA GLN A 265 -23.18 -3.29 27.87
C GLN A 265 -22.07 -3.43 28.91
N GLY A 266 -21.15 -4.37 28.75
CA GLY A 266 -20.02 -4.59 29.67
C GLY A 266 -18.95 -3.50 29.55
N SER A 267 -18.24 -3.25 30.65
CA SER A 267 -17.12 -2.29 30.70
C SER A 267 -15.90 -2.70 29.89
N PHE A 268 -15.89 -3.90 29.33
CA PHE A 268 -14.79 -4.46 28.53
C PHE A 268 -14.74 -3.88 27.10
N LEU A 269 -15.77 -3.13 26.67
CA LEU A 269 -15.76 -2.35 25.42
C LEU A 269 -15.59 -0.87 25.72
N ASN A 270 -15.10 -0.13 24.73
CA ASN A 270 -15.04 1.32 24.79
C ASN A 270 -16.44 1.96 24.62
N ASP A 271 -16.54 3.27 24.79
CA ASP A 271 -17.81 4.02 24.69
C ASP A 271 -18.53 3.87 23.34
N SER A 272 -17.80 3.57 22.26
CA SER A 272 -18.33 3.37 20.91
C SER A 272 -18.73 1.91 20.62
N ASN A 273 -18.43 0.99 21.52
CA ASN A 273 -18.59 -0.47 21.36
C ASN A 273 -17.87 -1.05 20.12
N ASP A 274 -16.75 -0.45 19.71
CA ASP A 274 -15.97 -0.86 18.54
C ASP A 274 -14.57 -1.41 18.87
N ALA A 275 -14.17 -1.38 20.16
CA ALA A 275 -12.87 -1.89 20.58
C ALA A 275 -12.90 -2.41 22.02
N PHE A 276 -12.11 -3.46 22.27
CA PHE A 276 -11.91 -3.99 23.63
C PHE A 276 -10.98 -3.09 24.46
N VAL A 277 -11.37 -2.86 25.72
CA VAL A 277 -10.52 -2.23 26.73
C VAL A 277 -9.77 -3.33 27.48
N SER A 278 -8.51 -3.58 27.09
CA SER A 278 -7.72 -4.75 27.53
C SER A 278 -7.71 -4.97 29.05
N LYS A 279 -7.69 -3.89 29.86
CA LYS A 279 -7.70 -3.98 31.32
C LYS A 279 -9.03 -4.51 31.83
N GLU A 280 -10.13 -3.99 31.32
CA GLU A 280 -11.49 -4.35 31.74
C GLU A 280 -11.89 -5.74 31.19
N LEU A 281 -11.47 -6.04 29.93
CA LEU A 281 -11.62 -7.38 29.35
C LEU A 281 -10.96 -8.43 30.23
N LYS A 282 -9.72 -8.19 30.66
CA LYS A 282 -9.00 -9.11 31.54
C LYS A 282 -9.71 -9.29 32.89
N ALA A 283 -10.20 -8.20 33.48
CA ALA A 283 -10.93 -8.26 34.75
C ALA A 283 -12.21 -9.10 34.61
N THR A 284 -12.98 -8.90 33.54
CA THR A 284 -14.22 -9.66 33.26
C THR A 284 -13.90 -11.13 33.00
N CYS A 285 -12.86 -11.45 32.25
CA CYS A 285 -12.44 -12.84 32.05
C CYS A 285 -11.96 -13.51 33.35
N ASP A 286 -11.24 -12.78 34.21
CA ASP A 286 -10.83 -13.26 35.52
C ASP A 286 -12.05 -13.61 36.39
N GLU A 287 -13.12 -12.81 36.35
CA GLU A 287 -14.38 -13.08 37.02
C GLU A 287 -15.08 -14.36 36.48
N ILE A 288 -15.15 -14.47 35.14
CA ILE A 288 -15.69 -15.67 34.46
C ILE A 288 -14.92 -16.91 34.90
N LEU A 289 -13.60 -16.89 34.89
CA LEU A 289 -12.77 -18.02 35.32
C LEU A 289 -12.89 -18.31 36.79
N GLN A 290 -13.13 -17.31 37.66
CA GLN A 290 -13.42 -17.53 39.05
C GLN A 290 -14.73 -18.30 39.27
N GLY A 291 -15.74 -18.06 38.43
CA GLY A 291 -17.04 -18.74 38.46
C GLY A 291 -17.01 -20.18 37.94
N VAL A 292 -15.90 -20.65 37.34
CA VAL A 292 -15.82 -22.03 36.82
C VAL A 292 -15.89 -23.04 37.93
N GLU A 293 -16.87 -23.95 37.85
CA GLU A 293 -17.05 -25.06 38.70
C GLU A 293 -16.89 -26.40 37.95
N SER A 294 -16.12 -27.30 38.47
CA SER A 294 -16.03 -28.68 38.00
C SER A 294 -15.98 -29.65 39.21
N GLU A 295 -16.23 -30.90 38.97
CA GLU A 295 -16.18 -31.93 40.04
C GLU A 295 -14.81 -31.95 40.72
N GLU A 296 -13.71 -31.82 39.90
CA GLU A 296 -12.34 -31.75 40.42
C GLU A 296 -12.10 -30.48 41.25
N ILE A 297 -12.51 -29.28 40.73
CA ILE A 297 -12.37 -27.99 41.45
C ILE A 297 -13.15 -28.05 42.78
N ASN A 298 -14.36 -28.57 42.77
CA ASN A 298 -15.19 -28.68 43.96
C ASN A 298 -14.57 -29.62 44.99
N ALA A 299 -13.99 -30.76 44.53
CA ALA A 299 -13.28 -31.70 45.41
C ALA A 299 -12.02 -31.05 46.04
N LEU A 300 -11.24 -30.30 45.26
CA LEU A 300 -10.05 -29.57 45.74
C LEU A 300 -10.40 -28.46 46.74
N ASN A 301 -11.44 -27.68 46.46
CA ASN A 301 -11.94 -26.64 47.38
C ASN A 301 -12.47 -27.27 48.69
N LYS A 302 -13.20 -28.34 48.60
CA LYS A 302 -13.66 -29.10 49.77
C LYS A 302 -12.50 -29.61 50.61
N TYR A 303 -11.46 -30.16 49.98
CA TYR A 303 -10.25 -30.59 50.69
C TYR A 303 -9.56 -29.41 51.41
N MET A 304 -9.51 -28.21 50.80
CA MET A 304 -8.86 -27.02 51.40
C MET A 304 -9.60 -26.51 52.65
N THR A 305 -10.92 -26.69 52.74
CA THR A 305 -11.74 -26.25 53.88
C THR A 305 -11.87 -27.31 54.96
N MET A 306 -11.47 -28.55 54.69
CA MET A 306 -11.64 -29.70 55.57
C MET A 306 -10.61 -29.73 56.71
N PRO A 307 -10.97 -30.22 57.90
CA PRO A 307 -10.04 -30.42 59.02
C PRO A 307 -8.89 -31.35 58.64
N LYS A 308 -7.65 -31.04 59.06
CA LYS A 308 -6.45 -31.83 58.70
C LYS A 308 -6.57 -33.35 59.00
N LYS A 309 -7.33 -33.72 60.03
CA LYS A 309 -7.54 -35.15 60.43
C LYS A 309 -8.31 -35.93 59.36
N GLU A 310 -9.13 -35.27 58.57
CA GLU A 310 -10.00 -35.89 57.57
C GLU A 310 -9.40 -35.87 56.17
N GLN A 311 -8.41 -34.99 55.91
CA GLN A 311 -7.80 -34.77 54.61
C GLN A 311 -7.19 -36.04 54.00
N LEU A 312 -6.47 -36.84 54.78
CA LEU A 312 -5.84 -38.08 54.31
C LEU A 312 -6.86 -39.19 53.96
N ALA A 313 -7.98 -39.22 54.66
CA ALA A 313 -9.08 -40.15 54.36
C ALA A 313 -9.82 -39.70 53.08
N PHE A 314 -9.99 -38.38 52.90
CA PHE A 314 -10.66 -37.81 51.76
C PHE A 314 -9.88 -38.07 50.45
N ILE A 315 -8.53 -37.91 50.41
CA ILE A 315 -7.69 -38.27 49.28
C ILE A 315 -7.90 -39.69 48.80
N LYS A 316 -8.15 -40.63 49.74
CA LYS A 316 -8.31 -42.06 49.42
C LYS A 316 -9.71 -42.42 48.92
N THR A 317 -10.70 -41.62 49.22
CA THR A 317 -12.11 -41.89 48.92
C THR A 317 -12.69 -41.04 47.80
N CYS A 318 -12.13 -39.87 47.55
CA CYS A 318 -12.57 -38.97 46.49
C CYS A 318 -11.82 -39.26 45.18
N MET A 319 -12.57 -39.72 44.17
CA MET A 319 -12.04 -40.02 42.83
C MET A 319 -12.24 -38.86 41.87
N ASP A 320 -12.89 -37.77 42.29
CA ASP A 320 -13.24 -36.64 41.45
C ASP A 320 -12.05 -35.70 41.16
N ALA A 321 -10.90 -35.92 41.85
CA ALA A 321 -9.69 -35.13 41.66
C ALA A 321 -8.47 -36.02 41.40
N ASP A 322 -7.57 -35.55 40.55
CA ASP A 322 -6.29 -36.17 40.26
C ASP A 322 -5.24 -35.74 41.30
N TRP A 323 -5.24 -36.49 42.43
CA TRP A 323 -4.36 -36.22 43.56
C TRP A 323 -2.89 -36.50 43.29
N ASP A 324 -2.51 -37.14 42.19
CA ASP A 324 -1.13 -37.42 41.82
C ASP A 324 -0.46 -36.21 41.12
N LYS A 325 -1.26 -35.30 40.58
CA LYS A 325 -0.78 -34.01 40.03
C LYS A 325 -0.51 -32.96 41.12
N ILE A 326 -0.77 -33.28 42.40
CA ILE A 326 -0.63 -32.32 43.50
C ILE A 326 0.55 -32.71 44.37
N GLU A 327 1.45 -31.78 44.63
CA GLU A 327 2.59 -32.02 45.52
C GLU A 327 2.13 -32.26 46.95
N LYS A 328 2.69 -33.32 47.56
CA LYS A 328 2.35 -33.74 48.92
C LYS A 328 3.45 -33.33 49.92
N ASN A 329 3.05 -33.02 51.14
CA ASN A 329 3.94 -32.85 52.28
C ASN A 329 4.48 -34.19 52.77
N LYS A 330 5.47 -34.16 53.67
CA LYS A 330 6.04 -35.37 54.27
C LYS A 330 5.03 -36.25 55.04
N ASP A 331 3.93 -35.65 55.49
CA ASP A 331 2.84 -36.32 56.18
C ASP A 331 1.75 -36.87 55.22
N GLY A 332 1.94 -36.74 53.92
CA GLY A 332 0.99 -37.20 52.89
C GLY A 332 -0.16 -36.21 52.58
N SER A 333 -0.25 -35.07 53.29
CA SER A 333 -1.22 -34.00 52.97
C SER A 333 -0.76 -33.21 51.75
N CYS A 334 -1.71 -32.61 51.00
CA CYS A 334 -1.39 -31.79 49.84
C CYS A 334 -0.85 -30.41 50.25
N LYS A 335 0.15 -29.93 49.51
CA LYS A 335 0.66 -28.56 49.67
C LYS A 335 -0.38 -27.54 49.21
N LYS A 336 -0.70 -26.53 50.04
CA LYS A 336 -1.70 -25.52 49.74
C LYS A 336 -1.39 -24.77 48.44
N LEU A 337 -0.11 -24.44 48.21
CA LEU A 337 0.30 -23.75 47.01
C LEU A 337 0.04 -24.58 45.73
N SER A 338 0.35 -25.88 45.76
CA SER A 338 0.10 -26.80 44.65
C SER A 338 -1.39 -27.01 44.38
N LEU A 339 -2.23 -27.07 45.44
CA LEU A 339 -3.69 -27.10 45.31
C LEU A 339 -4.22 -25.85 44.61
N THR A 340 -3.79 -24.66 45.06
CA THR A 340 -4.22 -23.40 44.45
C THR A 340 -3.77 -23.31 43.00
N SER A 341 -2.52 -23.70 42.69
CA SER A 341 -2.03 -23.77 41.33
C SER A 341 -2.82 -24.73 40.45
N ARG A 342 -3.19 -25.91 40.97
CA ARG A 342 -4.00 -26.90 40.25
C ARG A 342 -5.41 -26.36 39.95
N ILE A 343 -6.04 -25.72 40.93
CA ILE A 343 -7.37 -25.10 40.73
C ILE A 343 -7.28 -24.01 39.65
N GLN A 344 -6.26 -23.16 39.69
CA GLN A 344 -6.07 -22.15 38.65
C GLN A 344 -5.84 -22.79 37.28
N GLN A 345 -5.02 -23.83 37.20
CA GLN A 345 -4.79 -24.57 35.97
C GLN A 345 -6.09 -25.16 35.40
N LEU A 346 -6.90 -25.83 36.24
CA LEU A 346 -8.19 -26.40 35.82
C LEU A 346 -9.18 -25.33 35.33
N LYS A 347 -9.17 -24.15 35.95
CA LYS A 347 -10.01 -23.02 35.52
C LYS A 347 -9.55 -22.47 34.15
N MET A 348 -8.25 -22.43 33.91
CA MET A 348 -7.69 -22.00 32.62
C MET A 348 -7.85 -23.04 31.51
N GLU A 349 -7.86 -24.33 31.88
CA GLU A 349 -8.05 -25.45 30.94
C GLU A 349 -9.54 -25.71 30.63
N TYR A 350 -10.46 -25.02 31.31
CA TYR A 350 -11.90 -25.22 31.10
C TYR A 350 -12.30 -24.63 29.75
N GLU A 351 -12.87 -25.45 28.88
CA GLU A 351 -13.31 -25.07 27.55
C GLU A 351 -14.79 -24.63 27.60
N PHE A 352 -15.04 -23.37 27.37
CA PHE A 352 -16.38 -22.85 27.11
C PHE A 352 -16.76 -23.11 25.64
N PRO A 353 -18.06 -23.29 25.31
CA PRO A 353 -18.50 -23.32 23.94
C PRO A 353 -18.07 -22.02 23.20
N GLU A 354 -17.54 -22.15 21.99
CA GLU A 354 -17.02 -21.02 21.23
C GLU A 354 -18.05 -19.90 21.04
N ASP A 355 -19.32 -20.25 20.82
CA ASP A 355 -20.44 -19.33 20.63
C ASP A 355 -21.00 -18.74 21.93
N SER A 356 -20.53 -19.23 23.13
CA SER A 356 -20.99 -18.64 24.39
C SER A 356 -20.32 -17.29 24.66
N TYR A 357 -21.00 -16.45 25.43
CA TYR A 357 -20.48 -15.16 25.89
C TYR A 357 -19.10 -15.31 26.54
N GLU A 358 -18.92 -16.26 27.42
CA GLU A 358 -17.67 -16.53 28.10
C GLU A 358 -16.58 -16.99 27.13
N GLY A 359 -16.93 -17.85 26.15
CA GLY A 359 -16.03 -18.36 25.13
C GLY A 359 -15.52 -17.21 24.25
N LYS A 360 -16.40 -16.31 23.82
CA LYS A 360 -16.08 -15.11 23.02
C LYS A 360 -15.11 -14.19 23.76
N LEU A 361 -15.40 -13.86 25.03
CA LEU A 361 -14.51 -12.98 25.82
C LEU A 361 -13.15 -13.60 26.10
N LEU A 362 -13.09 -14.90 26.39
CA LEU A 362 -11.82 -15.60 26.58
C LEU A 362 -11.02 -15.68 25.27
N SER A 363 -11.67 -15.82 24.13
CA SER A 363 -11.02 -15.73 22.82
C SER A 363 -10.45 -14.32 22.58
N ALA A 364 -11.23 -13.28 22.87
CA ALA A 364 -10.74 -11.91 22.81
C ALA A 364 -9.55 -11.65 23.75
N LEU A 365 -9.55 -12.24 24.95
CA LEU A 365 -8.41 -12.12 25.86
C LEU A 365 -7.16 -12.82 25.33
N ARG A 366 -7.30 -14.02 24.75
CA ARG A 366 -6.18 -14.74 24.10
C ARG A 366 -5.58 -13.89 22.95
N LEU A 367 -6.44 -13.30 22.12
CA LEU A 367 -6.02 -12.38 21.06
C LEU A 367 -5.30 -11.15 21.62
N SER A 368 -5.75 -10.62 22.78
CA SER A 368 -5.09 -9.46 23.43
C SER A 368 -3.69 -9.80 23.95
N ASP A 369 -3.50 -10.99 24.48
CA ASP A 369 -2.19 -11.47 24.91
C ASP A 369 -1.26 -11.71 23.69
N GLU A 370 -1.79 -12.32 22.62
CA GLU A 370 -1.07 -12.51 21.34
C GLU A 370 -0.69 -11.18 20.70
N GLU A 371 -1.61 -10.23 20.64
CA GLU A 371 -1.38 -8.88 20.12
C GLU A 371 -0.26 -8.18 20.88
N SER A 372 -0.30 -8.25 22.20
CA SER A 372 0.73 -7.64 23.06
C SER A 372 2.11 -8.25 22.83
N ALA A 373 2.17 -9.58 22.69
CA ALA A 373 3.39 -10.30 22.39
C ALA A 373 3.90 -9.95 20.96
N ALA A 374 3.02 -9.95 19.97
CA ALA A 374 3.35 -9.63 18.59
C ALA A 374 3.84 -8.17 18.43
N LYS A 375 3.17 -7.20 19.09
CA LYS A 375 3.61 -5.79 19.11
C LYS A 375 4.99 -5.62 19.72
N LYS A 376 5.29 -6.37 20.77
CA LYS A 376 6.61 -6.34 21.42
C LYS A 376 7.69 -6.94 20.52
N ASP A 377 7.40 -8.08 19.89
CA ASP A 377 8.33 -8.73 18.96
C ASP A 377 8.57 -7.86 17.72
N LEU A 378 7.50 -7.32 17.13
CA LEU A 378 7.56 -6.38 16.01
C LEU A 378 8.46 -5.18 16.31
N LYS A 379 8.28 -4.57 17.48
CA LYS A 379 9.13 -3.44 17.90
C LYS A 379 10.60 -3.85 17.99
N GLN A 380 10.90 -4.98 18.60
CA GLN A 380 12.28 -5.48 18.73
C GLN A 380 12.91 -5.80 17.37
N LYS A 381 12.15 -6.45 16.47
CA LYS A 381 12.63 -6.77 15.13
C LYS A 381 12.88 -5.52 14.29
N ARG A 382 11.98 -4.52 14.35
CA ARG A 382 12.17 -3.23 13.66
C ARG A 382 13.40 -2.49 14.17
N GLU A 383 13.61 -2.43 15.48
CA GLU A 383 14.80 -1.80 16.09
C GLU A 383 16.09 -2.54 15.70
N ALA A 384 16.06 -3.88 15.74
CA ALA A 384 17.19 -4.71 15.34
C ALA A 384 17.53 -4.57 13.84
N LEU A 385 16.49 -4.59 12.97
CA LEU A 385 16.64 -4.40 11.54
C LEU A 385 17.21 -3.01 11.23
N HIS A 386 16.71 -1.97 11.91
CA HIS A 386 17.20 -0.60 11.72
C HIS A 386 18.70 -0.45 12.04
N ILE A 387 19.15 -1.03 13.16
CA ILE A 387 20.56 -1.02 13.54
C ILE A 387 21.41 -1.85 12.57
N LYS A 388 20.92 -3.06 12.21
CA LYS A 388 21.59 -3.93 11.24
C LYS A 388 21.74 -3.26 9.88
N THR A 389 20.71 -2.52 9.42
CA THR A 389 20.75 -1.77 8.17
C THR A 389 21.84 -0.70 8.20
N LYS A 390 21.91 0.07 9.28
CA LYS A 390 22.97 1.06 9.48
C LYS A 390 24.36 0.42 9.36
N GLU A 391 24.62 -0.63 10.14
CA GLU A 391 25.91 -1.33 10.14
C GLU A 391 26.24 -1.93 8.77
N THR A 392 25.22 -2.41 8.06
CA THR A 392 25.37 -2.96 6.71
C THR A 392 25.77 -1.86 5.72
N ILE A 393 25.08 -0.71 5.71
CA ILE A 393 25.44 0.42 4.83
C ILE A 393 26.88 0.86 5.09
N GLU A 394 27.25 1.07 6.36
CA GLU A 394 28.62 1.48 6.74
C GLU A 394 29.69 0.43 6.38
N GLY A 395 29.31 -0.82 6.21
CA GLY A 395 30.19 -1.94 5.87
C GLY A 395 30.25 -2.33 4.39
N LEU A 396 29.42 -1.71 3.51
CA LEU A 396 29.40 -2.03 2.08
C LEU A 396 30.73 -1.72 1.41
N SER A 397 31.15 -2.57 0.51
CA SER A 397 32.19 -2.24 -0.46
C SER A 397 31.66 -1.28 -1.52
N GLU A 398 32.55 -0.54 -2.16
CA GLU A 398 32.18 0.39 -3.26
C GLU A 398 31.32 -0.29 -4.34
N LYS A 399 31.69 -1.52 -4.73
CA LYS A 399 30.94 -2.27 -5.74
C LYS A 399 29.51 -2.62 -5.28
N GLU A 400 29.36 -3.08 -4.06
CA GLU A 400 28.02 -3.42 -3.50
C GLU A 400 27.16 -2.16 -3.35
N ALA A 401 27.77 -1.07 -2.88
CA ALA A 401 27.10 0.21 -2.75
C ALA A 401 26.60 0.76 -4.10
N LEU A 402 27.42 0.67 -5.15
CA LEU A 402 27.02 1.06 -6.51
C LEU A 402 25.91 0.19 -7.07
N GLN A 403 25.86 -1.10 -6.75
CA GLN A 403 24.74 -1.97 -7.16
C GLN A 403 23.41 -1.53 -6.53
N ILE A 404 23.44 -1.04 -5.29
CA ILE A 404 22.22 -0.52 -4.65
C ILE A 404 21.84 0.84 -5.23
N VAL A 405 22.82 1.70 -5.54
CA VAL A 405 22.57 2.97 -6.26
C VAL A 405 21.95 2.72 -7.61
N GLU A 406 22.42 1.73 -8.36
CA GLU A 406 21.85 1.30 -9.63
C GLU A 406 20.37 0.93 -9.48
N GLN A 407 20.03 0.12 -8.48
CA GLN A 407 18.64 -0.22 -8.16
C GLN A 407 17.81 1.01 -7.76
N LYS A 408 18.37 1.95 -7.01
CA LYS A 408 17.69 3.20 -6.63
C LYS A 408 17.38 4.08 -7.84
N TRP A 409 18.31 4.21 -8.79
CA TRP A 409 18.19 5.17 -9.88
C TRP A 409 17.46 4.61 -11.10
N ILE A 410 17.78 3.39 -11.50
CA ILE A 410 17.41 2.84 -12.81
C ILE A 410 16.12 2.05 -12.75
N GLU A 411 16.01 1.09 -11.83
CA GLU A 411 14.87 0.17 -11.78
C GLU A 411 13.51 0.88 -11.66
N PRO A 412 13.30 1.85 -10.73
CA PRO A 412 12.03 2.54 -10.64
C PRO A 412 11.73 3.39 -11.87
N LEU A 413 12.74 4.02 -12.47
CA LEU A 413 12.58 4.82 -13.70
C LEU A 413 12.11 3.94 -14.87
N VAL A 414 12.81 2.83 -15.12
CA VAL A 414 12.48 1.91 -16.22
C VAL A 414 11.10 1.28 -16.00
N CYS A 415 10.80 0.86 -14.77
CA CYS A 415 9.51 0.29 -14.42
C CYS A 415 8.36 1.30 -14.66
N ASN A 416 8.49 2.54 -14.17
CA ASN A 416 7.46 3.56 -14.35
C ASN A 416 7.30 4.01 -15.81
N LEU A 417 8.37 4.02 -16.60
CA LEU A 417 8.25 4.26 -18.03
C LEU A 417 7.47 3.15 -18.73
N LYS A 418 7.72 1.88 -18.41
CA LYS A 418 6.97 0.74 -18.94
C LYS A 418 5.50 0.74 -18.51
N MET A 419 5.20 1.21 -17.30
CA MET A 419 3.83 1.33 -16.80
C MET A 419 2.97 2.37 -17.54
N LEU A 420 3.56 3.28 -18.32
CA LEU A 420 2.79 4.23 -19.12
C LEU A 420 1.84 3.54 -20.10
N SER A 421 2.17 2.36 -20.61
CA SER A 421 1.27 1.57 -21.44
C SER A 421 -0.04 1.21 -20.73
N SER A 422 0.04 0.86 -19.45
CA SER A 422 -1.12 0.53 -18.61
C SER A 422 -2.00 1.76 -18.37
N ASN A 423 -1.40 2.94 -18.19
CA ASN A 423 -2.14 4.20 -18.04
C ASN A 423 -2.91 4.54 -19.33
N ILE A 424 -2.32 4.33 -20.49
CA ILE A 424 -2.98 4.56 -21.79
C ILE A 424 -4.15 3.59 -21.96
N VAL A 425 -3.96 2.31 -21.64
CA VAL A 425 -5.06 1.31 -21.70
C VAL A 425 -6.17 1.67 -20.71
N PHE A 426 -5.83 2.13 -19.52
CA PHE A 426 -6.81 2.59 -18.54
C PHE A 426 -7.62 3.81 -19.03
N GLU A 427 -6.98 4.77 -19.72
CA GLU A 427 -7.69 5.90 -20.36
C GLU A 427 -8.67 5.40 -21.43
N VAL A 428 -8.28 4.40 -22.24
CA VAL A 428 -9.16 3.78 -23.23
C VAL A 428 -10.36 3.11 -22.55
N ILE A 429 -10.12 2.31 -21.51
CA ILE A 429 -11.18 1.65 -20.73
C ILE A 429 -12.15 2.70 -20.18
N SER A 430 -11.62 3.73 -19.52
CA SER A 430 -12.44 4.79 -18.91
C SER A 430 -13.28 5.52 -19.94
N SER A 431 -12.72 5.81 -21.12
CA SER A 431 -13.43 6.45 -22.23
C SER A 431 -14.54 5.56 -22.79
N MET A 432 -14.28 4.27 -22.95
CA MET A 432 -15.25 3.31 -23.48
C MET A 432 -16.39 3.02 -22.49
N GLU A 433 -16.07 2.90 -21.22
CA GLU A 433 -17.08 2.78 -20.17
C GLU A 433 -17.96 4.03 -20.08
N TYR A 434 -17.34 5.21 -20.17
CA TYR A 434 -18.07 6.48 -20.15
C TYR A 434 -19.09 6.54 -21.29
N ILE A 435 -18.65 6.29 -22.54
CA ILE A 435 -19.54 6.37 -23.71
C ILE A 435 -20.65 5.30 -23.68
N ALA A 436 -20.33 4.11 -23.16
CA ALA A 436 -21.32 3.04 -22.98
C ALA A 436 -22.39 3.39 -21.94
N LYS A 437 -22.01 4.08 -20.86
CA LYS A 437 -22.90 4.51 -19.77
C LYS A 437 -23.71 5.75 -20.13
N LYS A 438 -23.18 6.62 -21.01
CA LYS A 438 -23.78 7.92 -21.37
C LYS A 438 -25.23 7.82 -21.82
N TYR A 439 -25.58 6.80 -22.58
CA TYR A 439 -26.91 6.58 -23.12
C TYR A 439 -27.57 5.29 -22.60
N ALA A 440 -27.10 4.74 -21.48
CA ALA A 440 -27.66 3.52 -20.91
C ALA A 440 -29.03 3.72 -20.29
N THR A 441 -29.30 4.92 -19.72
CA THR A 441 -30.59 5.25 -19.12
C THR A 441 -31.42 6.10 -20.11
N THR A 442 -32.62 5.68 -20.42
CA THR A 442 -33.52 6.37 -21.37
C THR A 442 -34.69 7.02 -20.68
N PHE A 443 -35.32 8.03 -21.31
CA PHE A 443 -36.51 8.69 -20.77
C PHE A 443 -37.76 7.78 -20.78
N HIS A 444 -37.68 6.59 -21.36
CA HIS A 444 -38.80 5.63 -21.41
C HIS A 444 -38.75 4.56 -20.34
N GLU A 445 -37.69 4.52 -19.55
CA GLU A 445 -37.58 3.74 -18.31
C GLU A 445 -37.83 4.59 -17.07
#